data_714fff231fef46b9b7131c7520f74e8c
#
_entry.id   714fff231fef46b9b7131c7520f74e8c
#
_cell.length_a   1.000
_cell.length_b   1.000
_cell.length_c   1.000
_cell.angle_alpha   90.00
_cell.angle_beta   90.00
_cell.angle_gamma   90.00
#
_symmetry.space_group_name_H-M   'P 1'
#
loop_
_entity.id
_entity.type
_entity.pdbx_description
1 polymer ?
#
loop_
_entity_poly.entity_id
_entity_poly.type
_entity_poly.pdbx_seq_one_letter_code
_entity_poly.pdbx_strand_id
1 'polypeptide(L)'
;MLLDFSYAGYKHGEIAPPETETLIAQGYKVYDVTDPKYGAIPNDGKSDRAAFMKVLEEIASETKQEDLNMTDRYIKENAKAIIYFPEGNYILQDEDSKDRRIRISMSDIVLKGAGRNKTTLEMTAANNSPKPTEEMWNAPVMMEFKHNTGLKESIGVITEDAPIGSRTITASLTGVSAGSWVCLVLENTDDNVINSELYPHKWEDIKIQQGGTPNIKTKGIQIYEYHQIEKISGNSVTFKEPIMHAINKDWGWNVHKFANYANVGVEDLTFKGHAKEKFIHHGSDIDDGGFKLIDFVRLTNSWMRRVNFESVSEAMSITNSANCSAYDITIGGNRGHASIRSQASSRIFIGKVTENSNGYTLRKGEGESTLMEYKTNVGQYHACGVSKQSMGAVIWNVRWGDDSCFESHATQPRATLIDCCSGGFMHWRQGGDSAQMPNHMENLTIWNFYATNAQTDQDIDTGGKFTWWDGNGFWWKFMPPIIVGFHGSPLDFDDTQMKRLESNGTAVEPYSLYEAQLRKRLGYVPSWLSSLK
;
A
#
# COMPACT_ATOMS: atom_id res chain seq x y z
N MET A 1 20.30 -10.65 10.68
CA MET A 1 20.31 -10.90 9.22
C MET A 1 19.37 -9.90 8.59
N LEU A 2 19.73 -9.29 7.45
CA LEU A 2 18.80 -8.49 6.65
C LEU A 2 17.90 -9.42 5.83
N LEU A 3 16.60 -9.10 5.74
CA LEU A 3 15.67 -9.83 4.88
C LEU A 3 15.98 -9.56 3.40
N ASP A 4 15.56 -10.47 2.55
CA ASP A 4 15.64 -10.31 1.09
C ASP A 4 14.38 -9.67 0.54
N PHE A 5 14.46 -8.38 0.24
CA PHE A 5 13.37 -7.58 -0.34
C PHE A 5 13.34 -7.60 -1.87
N SER A 6 14.31 -8.25 -2.52
CA SER A 6 14.48 -8.20 -3.98
C SER A 6 13.31 -8.79 -4.78
N TYR A 7 12.39 -9.48 -4.12
CA TYR A 7 11.19 -10.05 -4.77
C TYR A 7 9.97 -9.12 -4.74
N ALA A 8 10.09 -7.89 -4.26
CA ALA A 8 8.98 -6.95 -4.27
C ALA A 8 8.66 -6.43 -5.69
N GLY A 9 7.38 -6.16 -5.93
CA GLY A 9 6.90 -5.54 -7.16
C GLY A 9 6.45 -6.52 -8.25
N TYR A 10 5.95 -5.94 -9.34
CA TYR A 10 5.48 -6.64 -10.52
C TYR A 10 6.49 -7.68 -11.01
N LYS A 11 6.01 -8.93 -11.22
CA LYS A 11 6.89 -10.04 -11.62
C LYS A 11 8.20 -10.11 -10.81
N HIS A 12 8.09 -9.96 -9.49
CA HIS A 12 9.23 -10.00 -8.56
C HIS A 12 10.30 -8.92 -8.83
N GLY A 13 9.92 -7.78 -9.39
CA GLY A 13 10.84 -6.69 -9.73
C GLY A 13 11.78 -6.96 -10.92
N GLU A 14 11.67 -8.11 -11.57
CA GLU A 14 12.61 -8.57 -12.60
C GLU A 14 12.44 -7.85 -13.93
N ILE A 15 11.21 -7.53 -14.29
CA ILE A 15 10.86 -6.91 -15.57
C ILE A 15 9.87 -5.76 -15.37
N ALA A 16 9.86 -4.81 -16.30
CA ALA A 16 8.83 -3.80 -16.38
C ALA A 16 7.47 -4.41 -16.79
N PRO A 17 6.35 -3.80 -16.39
CA PRO A 17 5.07 -4.06 -17.05
C PRO A 17 5.16 -3.81 -18.55
N PRO A 18 4.42 -4.58 -19.37
CA PRO A 18 4.49 -4.45 -20.83
C PRO A 18 3.96 -3.09 -21.29
N GLU A 19 4.54 -2.57 -22.37
CA GLU A 19 4.02 -1.39 -23.07
C GLU A 19 2.85 -1.75 -23.99
N THR A 20 2.10 -0.74 -24.42
CA THR A 20 0.85 -0.89 -25.20
C THR A 20 1.01 -1.75 -26.44
N GLU A 21 2.10 -1.56 -27.20
CA GLU A 21 2.38 -2.32 -28.42
C GLU A 21 2.58 -3.81 -28.13
N THR A 22 3.24 -4.12 -27.02
CA THR A 22 3.41 -5.50 -26.54
C THR A 22 2.07 -6.12 -26.15
N LEU A 23 1.22 -5.39 -25.46
CA LEU A 23 -0.13 -5.85 -25.07
C LEU A 23 -1.00 -6.12 -26.31
N ILE A 24 -0.98 -5.21 -27.29
CA ILE A 24 -1.70 -5.40 -28.55
C ILE A 24 -1.21 -6.65 -29.27
N ALA A 25 0.12 -6.86 -29.34
CA ALA A 25 0.71 -8.08 -29.92
C ALA A 25 0.30 -9.36 -29.16
N GLN A 26 -0.01 -9.24 -27.85
CA GLN A 26 -0.55 -10.33 -27.02
C GLN A 26 -2.08 -10.51 -27.14
N GLY A 27 -2.73 -9.76 -28.04
CA GLY A 27 -4.15 -9.87 -28.34
C GLY A 27 -5.08 -9.00 -27.49
N TYR A 28 -4.55 -7.96 -26.85
CA TYR A 28 -5.38 -6.96 -26.17
C TYR A 28 -6.05 -6.06 -27.21
N LYS A 29 -7.34 -5.82 -27.02
CA LYS A 29 -8.14 -4.90 -27.83
C LYS A 29 -8.18 -3.54 -27.15
N VAL A 30 -8.02 -2.46 -27.94
CA VAL A 30 -8.16 -1.09 -27.49
C VAL A 30 -9.62 -0.65 -27.59
N TYR A 31 -10.14 -0.07 -26.52
CA TYR A 31 -11.47 0.52 -26.41
C TYR A 31 -11.33 2.00 -26.14
N ASP A 32 -11.52 2.81 -27.18
CA ASP A 32 -11.47 4.27 -27.06
C ASP A 32 -12.81 4.78 -26.52
N VAL A 33 -12.80 5.44 -25.36
CA VAL A 33 -14.02 5.93 -24.69
C VAL A 33 -14.74 6.99 -25.50
N THR A 34 -14.05 7.68 -26.43
CA THR A 34 -14.61 8.72 -27.31
C THR A 34 -15.23 8.17 -28.58
N ASP A 35 -15.12 6.86 -28.83
CA ASP A 35 -15.86 6.22 -29.94
C ASP A 35 -17.36 6.61 -29.84
N PRO A 36 -18.00 7.06 -30.93
CA PRO A 36 -19.40 7.47 -30.91
C PRO A 36 -20.36 6.49 -30.27
N LYS A 37 -20.06 5.19 -30.31
CA LYS A 37 -20.89 4.16 -29.66
C LYS A 37 -20.89 4.24 -28.12
N TYR A 38 -19.83 4.79 -27.51
CA TYR A 38 -19.73 5.00 -26.06
C TYR A 38 -20.12 6.42 -25.69
N GLY A 39 -19.56 7.40 -26.42
CA GLY A 39 -20.00 8.78 -26.39
C GLY A 39 -19.38 9.66 -25.31
N ALA A 40 -18.16 9.36 -24.84
CA ALA A 40 -17.42 10.29 -23.97
C ALA A 40 -17.00 11.54 -24.77
N ILE A 41 -17.16 12.72 -24.17
CA ILE A 41 -16.80 14.01 -24.79
C ILE A 41 -15.90 14.78 -23.82
N PRO A 42 -14.58 14.70 -23.99
CA PRO A 42 -13.65 15.36 -23.09
C PRO A 42 -13.86 16.90 -23.09
N ASN A 43 -13.63 17.52 -21.94
CA ASN A 43 -13.66 18.97 -21.72
C ASN A 43 -15.04 19.64 -21.92
N ASP A 44 -16.16 18.92 -21.98
CA ASP A 44 -17.49 19.50 -22.13
C ASP A 44 -18.15 19.88 -20.79
N GLY A 45 -17.49 19.57 -19.67
CA GLY A 45 -17.97 19.86 -18.31
C GLY A 45 -19.11 18.96 -17.85
N LYS A 46 -19.40 17.86 -18.54
CA LYS A 46 -20.42 16.89 -18.19
C LYS A 46 -19.81 15.55 -17.78
N SER A 47 -20.63 14.71 -17.16
CA SER A 47 -20.21 13.39 -16.72
C SER A 47 -20.01 12.43 -17.90
N ASP A 48 -18.82 11.84 -17.99
CA ASP A 48 -18.47 10.77 -18.93
C ASP A 48 -18.64 9.37 -18.31
N ARG A 49 -19.13 9.29 -17.07
CA ARG A 49 -19.30 8.03 -16.35
C ARG A 49 -20.11 7.01 -17.14
N ALA A 50 -21.21 7.43 -17.76
CA ALA A 50 -22.05 6.53 -18.55
C ALA A 50 -21.33 5.95 -19.78
N ALA A 51 -20.48 6.75 -20.43
CA ALA A 51 -19.65 6.28 -21.54
C ALA A 51 -18.62 5.25 -21.09
N PHE A 52 -17.94 5.51 -19.98
CA PHE A 52 -17.00 4.56 -19.38
C PHE A 52 -17.69 3.25 -18.97
N MET A 53 -18.88 3.30 -18.37
CA MET A 53 -19.67 2.12 -18.02
C MET A 53 -20.06 1.29 -19.24
N LYS A 54 -20.44 1.92 -20.37
CA LYS A 54 -20.71 1.20 -21.63
C LYS A 54 -19.49 0.45 -22.16
N VAL A 55 -18.29 1.01 -22.02
CA VAL A 55 -17.05 0.30 -22.36
C VAL A 55 -16.87 -0.92 -21.46
N LEU A 56 -17.08 -0.77 -20.17
CA LEU A 56 -16.99 -1.89 -19.22
C LEU A 56 -18.03 -2.97 -19.49
N GLU A 57 -19.27 -2.60 -19.86
CA GLU A 57 -20.35 -3.51 -20.26
C GLU A 57 -19.99 -4.30 -21.52
N GLU A 58 -19.39 -3.66 -22.54
CA GLU A 58 -18.94 -4.38 -23.75
C GLU A 58 -17.81 -5.37 -23.46
N ILE A 59 -16.92 -5.05 -22.51
CA ILE A 59 -15.83 -5.93 -22.12
C ILE A 59 -16.32 -7.08 -21.24
N ALA A 60 -17.19 -6.81 -20.28
CA ALA A 60 -17.63 -7.76 -19.26
C ALA A 60 -18.39 -8.96 -19.85
N SER A 61 -18.26 -10.13 -19.23
CA SER A 61 -19.12 -11.28 -19.47
C SER A 61 -20.37 -11.29 -18.57
N GLU A 62 -20.30 -10.55 -17.46
CA GLU A 62 -21.39 -10.41 -16.49
C GLU A 62 -21.31 -9.03 -15.83
N THR A 63 -22.47 -8.40 -15.59
CA THR A 63 -22.62 -7.17 -14.82
C THR A 63 -23.54 -7.42 -13.64
N LYS A 64 -23.21 -6.81 -12.48
CA LYS A 64 -24.00 -6.92 -11.25
C LYS A 64 -24.09 -5.56 -10.56
N GLN A 65 -25.20 -5.35 -9.88
CA GLN A 65 -25.31 -4.31 -8.86
C GLN A 65 -25.18 -4.95 -7.49
N GLU A 66 -24.37 -4.36 -6.63
CA GLU A 66 -24.09 -4.83 -5.27
C GLU A 66 -24.31 -3.69 -4.26
N ASP A 67 -24.38 -4.03 -2.97
CA ASP A 67 -24.49 -3.08 -1.88
C ASP A 67 -25.69 -2.12 -2.02
N LEU A 68 -26.88 -2.66 -2.20
CA LEU A 68 -28.12 -1.88 -2.39
C LEU A 68 -28.03 -0.85 -3.55
N ASN A 69 -27.39 -1.23 -4.64
CA ASN A 69 -27.15 -0.41 -5.83
C ASN A 69 -26.05 0.66 -5.68
N MET A 70 -25.23 0.58 -4.63
CA MET A 70 -24.11 1.51 -4.43
C MET A 70 -22.84 1.08 -5.19
N THR A 71 -22.81 -0.14 -5.76
CA THR A 71 -21.66 -0.65 -6.53
C THR A 71 -22.11 -1.28 -7.84
N ASP A 72 -21.60 -0.74 -8.95
CA ASP A 72 -21.75 -1.32 -10.29
C ASP A 72 -20.50 -2.18 -10.57
N ARG A 73 -20.71 -3.48 -10.73
CA ARG A 73 -19.63 -4.46 -10.88
C ARG A 73 -19.61 -5.10 -12.28
N TYR A 74 -18.42 -5.12 -12.88
CA TYR A 74 -18.14 -5.68 -14.21
C TYR A 74 -17.17 -6.84 -14.10
N ILE A 75 -17.55 -8.03 -14.58
CA ILE A 75 -16.84 -9.29 -14.31
C ILE A 75 -16.35 -9.91 -15.61
N LYS A 76 -15.05 -10.28 -15.64
CA LYS A 76 -14.46 -11.14 -16.67
C LYS A 76 -13.12 -11.72 -16.22
N GLU A 77 -12.91 -13.03 -16.38
CA GLU A 77 -11.64 -13.67 -15.99
C GLU A 77 -10.45 -13.12 -16.78
N ASN A 78 -10.54 -13.07 -18.11
CA ASN A 78 -9.47 -12.60 -19.00
C ASN A 78 -10.04 -11.57 -19.97
N ALA A 79 -9.92 -10.30 -19.65
CA ALA A 79 -10.48 -9.22 -20.45
C ALA A 79 -9.69 -9.01 -21.75
N LYS A 80 -8.37 -9.06 -21.69
CA LYS A 80 -7.44 -8.65 -22.75
C LYS A 80 -7.87 -7.31 -23.37
N ALA A 81 -8.01 -6.31 -22.52
CA ALA A 81 -8.56 -5.02 -22.89
C ALA A 81 -7.66 -3.86 -22.44
N ILE A 82 -7.56 -2.84 -23.27
CA ILE A 82 -7.01 -1.53 -22.95
C ILE A 82 -8.14 -0.54 -23.07
N ILE A 83 -8.58 0.06 -21.96
CA ILE A 83 -9.55 1.14 -21.96
C ILE A 83 -8.76 2.44 -22.11
N TYR A 84 -8.90 3.08 -23.24
CA TYR A 84 -8.12 4.25 -23.61
C TYR A 84 -8.93 5.52 -23.50
N PHE A 85 -8.40 6.46 -22.74
CA PHE A 85 -8.89 7.83 -22.63
C PHE A 85 -7.94 8.75 -23.40
N PRO A 86 -8.33 9.28 -24.58
CA PRO A 86 -7.58 10.30 -25.29
C PRO A 86 -7.28 11.56 -24.45
N GLU A 87 -6.55 12.51 -25.01
CA GLU A 87 -6.26 13.77 -24.36
C GLU A 87 -7.54 14.53 -24.01
N GLY A 88 -7.65 14.97 -22.74
CA GLY A 88 -8.77 15.77 -22.22
C GLY A 88 -9.12 15.46 -20.77
N ASN A 89 -10.10 16.19 -20.26
CA ASN A 89 -10.65 16.01 -18.92
C ASN A 89 -11.99 15.27 -19.01
N TYR A 90 -12.10 14.17 -18.26
CA TYR A 90 -13.27 13.31 -18.19
C TYR A 90 -13.81 13.27 -16.77
N ILE A 91 -15.05 13.71 -16.56
CA ILE A 91 -15.70 13.67 -15.25
C ILE A 91 -16.30 12.27 -15.06
N LEU A 92 -15.72 11.47 -14.16
CA LEU A 92 -16.21 10.13 -13.86
C LEU A 92 -17.10 10.07 -12.62
N GLN A 93 -17.13 11.13 -11.82
CA GLN A 93 -18.05 11.27 -10.69
C GLN A 93 -18.43 12.72 -10.48
N ASP A 94 -19.72 12.94 -10.28
CA ASP A 94 -20.38 14.21 -9.98
C ASP A 94 -21.42 14.01 -8.84
N GLU A 95 -22.22 15.03 -8.51
CA GLU A 95 -23.24 14.96 -7.46
C GLU A 95 -24.30 13.88 -7.71
N ASP A 96 -24.63 13.57 -8.98
CA ASP A 96 -25.65 12.56 -9.32
C ASP A 96 -25.11 11.12 -9.15
N SER A 97 -23.82 10.96 -9.18
CA SER A 97 -23.13 9.65 -9.10
C SER A 97 -22.28 9.45 -7.86
N LYS A 98 -22.28 10.41 -6.94
CA LYS A 98 -21.53 10.28 -5.68
C LYS A 98 -21.98 9.07 -4.86
N ASP A 99 -21.08 8.56 -4.03
CA ASP A 99 -21.24 7.37 -3.20
C ASP A 99 -21.47 6.06 -3.98
N ARG A 100 -21.47 6.12 -5.32
CA ARG A 100 -21.54 4.94 -6.18
C ARG A 100 -20.15 4.53 -6.66
N ARG A 101 -19.82 3.28 -6.44
CA ARG A 101 -18.52 2.69 -6.80
C ARG A 101 -18.60 1.97 -8.15
N ILE A 102 -17.55 2.11 -8.97
CA ILE A 102 -17.32 1.25 -10.13
C ILE A 102 -16.34 0.16 -9.71
N ARG A 103 -16.75 -1.11 -9.78
CA ARG A 103 -15.89 -2.26 -9.46
C ARG A 103 -15.56 -3.04 -10.71
N ILE A 104 -14.28 -3.06 -11.07
CA ILE A 104 -13.74 -3.78 -12.21
C ILE A 104 -13.14 -5.09 -11.70
N SER A 105 -13.84 -6.19 -11.95
CA SER A 105 -13.50 -7.54 -11.49
C SER A 105 -12.96 -8.36 -12.67
N MET A 106 -11.76 -7.99 -13.15
CA MET A 106 -11.16 -8.54 -14.37
C MET A 106 -9.66 -8.71 -14.23
N SER A 107 -9.11 -9.76 -14.87
CA SER A 107 -7.68 -9.88 -15.18
C SER A 107 -7.39 -9.34 -16.58
N ASP A 108 -6.13 -9.06 -16.87
CA ASP A 108 -5.65 -8.66 -18.20
C ASP A 108 -6.37 -7.40 -18.73
N ILE A 109 -6.43 -6.36 -17.91
CA ILE A 109 -7.08 -5.09 -18.24
C ILE A 109 -6.18 -3.91 -17.90
N VAL A 110 -6.12 -2.93 -18.80
CA VAL A 110 -5.34 -1.71 -18.59
C VAL A 110 -6.23 -0.48 -18.77
N LEU A 111 -6.22 0.40 -17.78
CA LEU A 111 -6.77 1.75 -17.85
C LEU A 111 -5.65 2.69 -18.27
N LYS A 112 -5.77 3.35 -19.42
CA LYS A 112 -4.70 4.11 -20.04
C LYS A 112 -5.16 5.47 -20.55
N GLY A 113 -4.37 6.49 -20.22
CA GLY A 113 -4.51 7.82 -20.83
C GLY A 113 -3.51 8.07 -21.97
N ALA A 114 -3.62 9.24 -22.58
CA ALA A 114 -2.67 9.74 -23.58
C ALA A 114 -1.36 10.28 -22.98
N GLY A 115 -1.28 10.39 -21.66
CA GLY A 115 -0.15 10.89 -20.89
C GLY A 115 -0.60 11.54 -19.59
N ARG A 116 0.27 11.53 -18.56
CA ARG A 116 -0.07 12.07 -17.22
C ARG A 116 -0.46 13.56 -17.22
N ASN A 117 -0.01 14.33 -18.20
CA ASN A 117 -0.34 15.74 -18.33
C ASN A 117 -1.33 16.02 -19.47
N LYS A 118 -1.93 14.98 -20.04
CA LYS A 118 -2.84 15.07 -21.18
C LYS A 118 -4.23 14.55 -20.87
N THR A 119 -4.34 13.47 -20.13
CA THR A 119 -5.60 12.86 -19.76
C THR A 119 -5.87 13.03 -18.27
N THR A 120 -7.02 13.57 -17.92
CA THR A 120 -7.47 13.71 -16.53
C THR A 120 -8.78 12.94 -16.33
N LEU A 121 -8.82 12.10 -15.30
CA LEU A 121 -10.04 11.48 -14.78
C LEU A 121 -10.43 12.21 -13.50
N GLU A 122 -11.55 12.92 -13.53
CA GLU A 122 -11.94 13.86 -12.49
C GLU A 122 -13.13 13.35 -11.66
N MET A 123 -13.03 13.57 -10.35
CA MET A 123 -14.07 13.35 -9.37
C MET A 123 -14.46 14.71 -8.80
N THR A 124 -15.58 15.29 -9.25
CA THR A 124 -16.01 16.65 -8.88
C THR A 124 -16.82 16.69 -7.59
N ALA A 125 -17.44 15.57 -7.18
CA ALA A 125 -18.20 15.44 -5.95
C ALA A 125 -17.54 14.47 -4.98
N ALA A 126 -17.42 14.86 -3.72
CA ALA A 126 -16.88 14.03 -2.66
C ALA A 126 -17.82 12.89 -2.28
N ASN A 127 -17.28 11.72 -2.02
CA ASN A 127 -18.02 10.64 -1.35
C ASN A 127 -18.09 10.88 0.16
N ASN A 128 -19.18 10.42 0.75
CA ASN A 128 -19.39 10.48 2.18
C ASN A 128 -19.14 9.12 2.85
N SER A 129 -18.63 9.15 4.07
CA SER A 129 -18.60 7.95 4.89
C SER A 129 -20.02 7.53 5.29
N PRO A 130 -20.37 6.24 5.28
CA PRO A 130 -21.62 5.75 5.88
C PRO A 130 -21.73 6.08 7.37
N LYS A 131 -20.61 6.36 8.04
CA LYS A 131 -20.51 6.75 9.45
C LYS A 131 -19.56 7.94 9.62
N PRO A 132 -19.98 9.15 9.20
CA PRO A 132 -19.08 10.30 9.05
C PRO A 132 -18.51 10.82 10.38
N THR A 133 -19.09 10.47 11.52
CA THR A 133 -18.60 10.86 12.84
C THR A 133 -17.80 9.78 13.57
N GLU A 134 -17.88 8.53 13.13
CA GLU A 134 -17.23 7.38 13.79
C GLU A 134 -16.11 6.79 12.95
N GLU A 135 -16.31 6.72 11.63
CA GLU A 135 -15.41 6.12 10.66
C GLU A 135 -15.22 7.05 9.46
N MET A 136 -14.70 8.25 9.70
CA MET A 136 -14.54 9.32 8.69
C MET A 136 -13.76 8.84 7.45
N TRP A 137 -12.76 7.99 7.66
CA TRP A 137 -11.91 7.42 6.60
C TRP A 137 -12.62 6.39 5.72
N ASN A 138 -13.84 5.96 6.06
CA ASN A 138 -14.54 4.86 5.39
C ASN A 138 -15.44 5.32 4.22
N ALA A 139 -15.16 6.49 3.63
CA ALA A 139 -15.83 6.90 2.40
C ALA A 139 -15.50 5.90 1.26
N PRO A 140 -16.48 5.57 0.39
CA PRO A 140 -16.23 4.66 -0.73
C PRO A 140 -15.24 5.27 -1.73
N VAL A 141 -14.43 4.42 -2.36
CA VAL A 141 -13.60 4.82 -3.49
C VAL A 141 -14.45 4.94 -4.76
N MET A 142 -14.13 5.89 -5.66
CA MET A 142 -14.85 6.08 -6.93
C MET A 142 -14.78 4.82 -7.81
N MET A 143 -13.59 4.24 -7.98
CA MET A 143 -13.41 2.97 -8.70
C MET A 143 -12.43 2.03 -7.99
N GLU A 144 -12.61 0.73 -8.17
CA GLU A 144 -11.68 -0.27 -7.67
C GLU A 144 -11.50 -1.44 -8.65
N PHE A 145 -10.26 -1.88 -8.80
CA PHE A 145 -9.99 -3.18 -9.41
C PHE A 145 -9.96 -4.21 -8.29
N LYS A 146 -10.91 -5.17 -8.33
CA LYS A 146 -11.11 -6.03 -7.17
C LYS A 146 -11.60 -7.42 -7.50
N HIS A 147 -10.93 -8.43 -6.92
CA HIS A 147 -11.50 -9.77 -6.80
C HIS A 147 -12.40 -9.85 -5.56
N ASN A 148 -13.66 -10.25 -5.71
CA ASN A 148 -14.63 -10.21 -4.60
C ASN A 148 -14.43 -11.30 -3.55
N THR A 149 -13.86 -12.43 -3.93
CA THR A 149 -13.65 -13.54 -3.01
C THR A 149 -12.47 -13.25 -2.08
N GLY A 150 -12.68 -13.30 -0.78
CA GLY A 150 -11.60 -13.27 0.22
C GLY A 150 -10.74 -14.54 0.18
N LEU A 151 -9.89 -14.72 1.18
CA LEU A 151 -9.22 -16.00 1.38
C LEU A 151 -10.27 -17.09 1.53
N LYS A 152 -10.10 -18.17 0.77
CA LYS A 152 -10.93 -19.35 0.87
C LYS A 152 -10.49 -20.18 2.09
N GLU A 153 -11.19 -21.29 2.33
CA GLU A 153 -10.84 -22.24 3.38
C GLU A 153 -9.41 -22.75 3.23
N SER A 154 -8.85 -23.26 4.34
CA SER A 154 -7.55 -23.91 4.35
C SER A 154 -7.55 -25.11 3.39
N ILE A 155 -6.49 -25.18 2.59
CA ILE A 155 -6.24 -26.29 1.65
C ILE A 155 -5.12 -27.20 2.12
N GLY A 156 -4.53 -26.93 3.31
CA GLY A 156 -3.51 -27.75 3.93
C GLY A 156 -2.90 -27.08 5.16
N VAL A 157 -2.31 -27.89 6.00
CA VAL A 157 -1.58 -27.48 7.22
C VAL A 157 -0.09 -27.66 6.98
N ILE A 158 0.73 -26.75 7.47
CA ILE A 158 2.19 -26.87 7.42
C ILE A 158 2.65 -27.77 8.56
N THR A 159 3.44 -28.80 8.25
CA THR A 159 3.77 -29.89 9.17
C THR A 159 5.23 -29.91 9.63
N GLU A 160 6.08 -29.06 9.07
CA GLU A 160 7.50 -28.96 9.43
C GLU A 160 7.93 -27.51 9.57
N ASP A 161 8.95 -27.29 10.40
CA ASP A 161 9.59 -25.99 10.57
C ASP A 161 10.24 -25.52 9.26
N ALA A 162 10.21 -24.21 9.02
CA ALA A 162 10.95 -23.60 7.91
C ALA A 162 11.60 -22.28 8.36
N PRO A 163 12.92 -22.11 8.14
CA PRO A 163 13.59 -20.86 8.50
C PRO A 163 13.25 -19.73 7.54
N ILE A 164 13.36 -18.48 8.01
CA ILE A 164 13.31 -17.30 7.16
C ILE A 164 14.26 -17.48 5.97
N GLY A 165 13.80 -17.13 4.77
CA GLY A 165 14.55 -17.27 3.52
C GLY A 165 14.38 -18.63 2.84
N SER A 166 13.69 -19.59 3.46
CA SER A 166 13.30 -20.83 2.78
C SER A 166 12.34 -20.54 1.64
N ARG A 167 12.50 -21.23 0.52
CA ARG A 167 11.53 -21.23 -0.58
C ARG A 167 10.62 -22.46 -0.55
N THR A 168 10.79 -23.33 0.39
CA THR A 168 10.07 -24.60 0.46
C THR A 168 9.47 -24.81 1.84
N ILE A 169 8.23 -25.26 1.85
CA ILE A 169 7.50 -25.71 3.03
C ILE A 169 7.06 -27.17 2.87
N THR A 170 6.72 -27.83 3.96
CA THR A 170 6.12 -29.17 3.95
C THR A 170 4.64 -29.07 4.27
N ALA A 171 3.78 -29.31 3.27
CA ALA A 171 2.33 -29.32 3.41
C ALA A 171 1.69 -30.21 2.33
N SER A 172 0.66 -30.97 2.70
CA SER A 172 -0.17 -31.67 1.72
C SER A 172 -1.28 -30.72 1.25
N LEU A 173 -1.18 -30.26 0.02
CA LEU A 173 -2.11 -29.28 -0.56
C LEU A 173 -3.09 -29.92 -1.54
N THR A 174 -4.33 -29.43 -1.57
CA THR A 174 -5.38 -29.86 -2.49
C THR A 174 -5.84 -28.72 -3.39
N GLY A 175 -6.18 -29.01 -4.65
CA GLY A 175 -6.82 -28.06 -5.57
C GLY A 175 -5.92 -26.92 -6.06
N VAL A 176 -4.60 -27.09 -5.99
CA VAL A 176 -3.59 -26.13 -6.49
C VAL A 176 -2.47 -26.85 -7.23
N SER A 177 -1.77 -26.11 -8.08
CA SER A 177 -0.65 -26.58 -8.90
C SER A 177 0.40 -25.49 -9.05
N ALA A 178 1.49 -25.77 -9.74
CA ALA A 178 2.46 -24.76 -10.14
C ALA A 178 1.76 -23.60 -10.85
N GLY A 179 2.14 -22.37 -10.49
CA GLY A 179 1.51 -21.14 -10.96
C GLY A 179 0.36 -20.63 -10.09
N SER A 180 -0.27 -21.47 -9.27
CA SER A 180 -1.32 -21.04 -8.33
C SER A 180 -0.77 -20.09 -7.27
N TRP A 181 -1.61 -19.14 -6.83
CA TRP A 181 -1.35 -18.28 -5.69
C TRP A 181 -1.99 -18.84 -4.43
N VAL A 182 -1.25 -18.80 -3.34
CA VAL A 182 -1.68 -19.22 -2.01
C VAL A 182 -1.30 -18.16 -0.98
N CYS A 183 -1.92 -18.24 0.19
CA CYS A 183 -1.56 -17.44 1.36
C CYS A 183 -1.15 -18.37 2.50
N LEU A 184 0.02 -18.16 3.07
CA LEU A 184 0.41 -18.75 4.34
C LEU A 184 -0.26 -17.94 5.45
N VAL A 185 -0.98 -18.60 6.33
CA VAL A 185 -1.80 -17.96 7.36
C VAL A 185 -1.39 -18.48 8.72
N LEU A 186 -1.07 -17.56 9.60
CA LEU A 186 -0.98 -17.79 11.04
C LEU A 186 -1.99 -16.91 11.75
N GLU A 187 -2.85 -17.50 12.54
CA GLU A 187 -3.71 -16.81 13.52
C GLU A 187 -3.57 -17.57 14.85
N ASN A 188 -2.90 -16.97 15.83
CA ASN A 188 -2.59 -17.65 17.08
C ASN A 188 -2.74 -16.70 18.28
N THR A 189 -3.62 -17.06 19.22
CA THR A 189 -3.94 -16.29 20.43
C THR A 189 -3.20 -16.76 21.69
N ASP A 190 -2.27 -17.71 21.57
CA ASP A 190 -1.45 -18.19 22.71
C ASP A 190 -0.50 -17.07 23.17
N ASP A 191 -0.49 -16.82 24.47
CA ASP A 191 0.33 -15.76 25.07
C ASP A 191 1.84 -15.98 24.87
N ASN A 192 2.29 -17.22 24.81
CA ASN A 192 3.70 -17.50 24.56
C ASN A 192 4.09 -17.13 23.13
N VAL A 193 3.20 -17.38 22.15
CA VAL A 193 3.41 -16.98 20.76
C VAL A 193 3.39 -15.46 20.65
N ILE A 194 2.38 -14.81 21.25
CA ILE A 194 2.26 -13.35 21.22
C ILE A 194 3.49 -12.68 21.85
N ASN A 195 3.89 -13.12 23.04
CA ASN A 195 5.03 -12.53 23.74
C ASN A 195 6.38 -12.87 23.08
N SER A 196 6.48 -14.01 22.39
CA SER A 196 7.65 -14.34 21.56
C SER A 196 7.80 -13.36 20.40
N GLU A 197 6.69 -13.05 19.71
CA GLU A 197 6.64 -12.09 18.59
C GLU A 197 6.87 -10.63 19.02
N LEU A 198 6.53 -10.30 20.25
CA LEU A 198 6.72 -8.95 20.82
C LEU A 198 8.04 -8.79 21.58
N TYR A 199 8.87 -9.82 21.72
CA TYR A 199 10.11 -9.70 22.48
C TYR A 199 11.01 -8.56 21.98
N PRO A 200 11.55 -7.67 22.85
CA PRO A 200 11.64 -7.76 24.32
C PRO A 200 10.40 -7.26 25.09
N HIS A 201 9.36 -6.81 24.42
CA HIS A 201 8.11 -6.36 25.02
C HIS A 201 7.12 -7.54 25.20
N LYS A 202 5.98 -7.23 25.82
CA LYS A 202 4.85 -8.14 25.99
C LYS A 202 3.55 -7.44 25.62
N TRP A 203 2.49 -8.19 25.38
CA TRP A 203 1.20 -7.57 25.07
C TRP A 203 0.67 -6.68 26.23
N GLU A 204 1.02 -7.01 27.49
CA GLU A 204 0.66 -6.20 28.68
C GLU A 204 1.30 -4.81 28.68
N ASP A 205 2.38 -4.61 27.92
CA ASP A 205 3.04 -3.31 27.76
C ASP A 205 2.27 -2.36 26.83
N ILE A 206 1.26 -2.88 26.12
CA ILE A 206 0.43 -2.10 25.21
C ILE A 206 -0.73 -1.48 25.99
N LYS A 207 -0.60 -0.19 26.27
CA LYS A 207 -1.65 0.59 26.96
C LYS A 207 -2.69 1.06 25.96
N ILE A 208 -3.96 1.00 26.33
CA ILE A 208 -5.09 1.47 25.53
C ILE A 208 -5.66 2.72 26.17
N GLN A 209 -5.84 3.79 25.39
CA GLN A 209 -6.32 5.07 25.88
C GLN A 209 -7.71 4.96 26.55
N GLN A 210 -8.60 4.14 25.99
CA GLN A 210 -9.94 3.90 26.51
C GLN A 210 -9.98 2.77 27.57
N GLY A 211 -8.82 2.19 27.89
CA GLY A 211 -8.73 0.98 28.70
C GLY A 211 -9.16 -0.29 27.96
N GLY A 212 -8.95 -1.44 28.59
CA GLY A 212 -9.32 -2.74 28.01
C GLY A 212 -8.13 -3.59 27.54
N THR A 213 -8.37 -4.48 26.60
CA THR A 213 -7.37 -5.46 26.11
C THR A 213 -6.99 -5.14 24.66
N PRO A 214 -5.68 -5.10 24.31
CA PRO A 214 -5.26 -4.79 22.94
C PRO A 214 -5.66 -5.89 21.95
N ASN A 215 -5.86 -5.49 20.69
CA ASN A 215 -6.30 -6.41 19.63
C ASN A 215 -5.33 -7.58 19.42
N ILE A 216 -4.02 -7.37 19.63
CA ILE A 216 -3.04 -8.44 19.52
C ILE A 216 -3.28 -9.56 20.54
N LYS A 217 -3.81 -9.25 21.72
CA LYS A 217 -4.20 -10.26 22.72
C LYS A 217 -5.50 -10.97 22.35
N THR A 218 -6.51 -10.23 21.84
CA THR A 218 -7.83 -10.79 21.55
C THR A 218 -7.91 -11.50 20.21
N LYS A 219 -7.12 -11.05 19.21
CA LYS A 219 -7.07 -11.59 17.85
C LYS A 219 -5.84 -12.44 17.58
N GLY A 220 -4.84 -12.38 18.47
CA GLY A 220 -3.58 -13.10 18.33
C GLY A 220 -2.60 -12.46 17.35
N ILE A 221 -1.52 -13.20 17.12
CA ILE A 221 -0.59 -12.95 16.03
C ILE A 221 -1.27 -13.30 14.73
N GLN A 222 -1.25 -12.36 13.77
CA GLN A 222 -1.86 -12.50 12.46
C GLN A 222 -0.79 -12.29 11.38
N ILE A 223 -0.52 -13.34 10.61
CA ILE A 223 0.40 -13.30 9.47
C ILE A 223 -0.31 -13.83 8.25
N TYR A 224 -0.28 -13.05 7.16
CA TYR A 224 -0.82 -13.41 5.85
C TYR A 224 0.27 -13.14 4.82
N GLU A 225 0.97 -14.19 4.39
CA GLU A 225 2.04 -14.09 3.41
C GLU A 225 1.64 -14.76 2.10
N TYR A 226 1.46 -13.98 1.04
CA TYR A 226 1.03 -14.47 -0.28
C TYR A 226 2.22 -14.99 -1.07
N HIS A 227 2.07 -16.17 -1.70
CA HIS A 227 3.11 -16.83 -2.47
C HIS A 227 2.60 -17.39 -3.79
N GLN A 228 3.45 -17.38 -4.81
CA GLN A 228 3.19 -18.12 -6.03
C GLN A 228 3.91 -19.47 -6.00
N ILE A 229 3.17 -20.55 -6.16
CA ILE A 229 3.75 -21.91 -6.21
C ILE A 229 4.58 -22.05 -7.47
N GLU A 230 5.85 -22.42 -7.31
CA GLU A 230 6.75 -22.78 -8.41
C GLU A 230 6.64 -24.28 -8.72
N LYS A 231 6.60 -25.13 -7.68
CA LYS A 231 6.60 -26.59 -7.81
C LYS A 231 5.95 -27.27 -6.61
N ILE A 232 5.26 -28.38 -6.85
CA ILE A 232 4.80 -29.31 -5.82
C ILE A 232 5.40 -30.69 -6.11
N SER A 233 5.99 -31.34 -5.11
CA SER A 233 6.54 -32.69 -5.19
C SER A 233 6.22 -33.47 -3.93
N GLY A 234 5.17 -34.29 -3.96
CA GLY A 234 4.59 -34.88 -2.74
C GLY A 234 4.12 -33.79 -1.79
N ASN A 235 4.59 -33.80 -0.56
CA ASN A 235 4.27 -32.79 0.44
C ASN A 235 5.22 -31.58 0.40
N SER A 236 6.23 -31.56 -0.47
CA SER A 236 7.15 -30.44 -0.62
C SER A 236 6.57 -29.41 -1.57
N VAL A 237 6.31 -28.20 -1.08
CA VAL A 237 5.78 -27.06 -1.85
C VAL A 237 6.85 -26.00 -1.95
N THR A 238 7.31 -25.70 -3.16
CA THR A 238 8.32 -24.68 -3.43
C THR A 238 7.66 -23.44 -4.03
N PHE A 239 7.98 -22.26 -3.48
CA PHE A 239 7.51 -20.97 -3.94
C PHE A 239 8.55 -20.29 -4.84
N LYS A 240 8.12 -19.31 -5.62
CA LYS A 240 9.01 -18.48 -6.42
C LYS A 240 9.86 -17.54 -5.56
N GLU A 241 9.33 -17.11 -4.44
CA GLU A 241 9.96 -16.20 -3.49
C GLU A 241 10.16 -16.84 -2.12
N PRO A 242 11.17 -16.41 -1.35
CA PRO A 242 11.40 -16.92 -0.01
C PRO A 242 10.34 -16.43 0.98
N ILE A 243 10.08 -17.23 2.03
CA ILE A 243 9.27 -16.79 3.16
C ILE A 243 10.02 -15.74 3.98
N MET A 244 9.29 -14.76 4.47
CA MET A 244 9.85 -13.63 5.23
C MET A 244 9.64 -13.75 6.74
N HIS A 245 8.90 -14.76 7.18
CA HIS A 245 8.74 -15.13 8.58
C HIS A 245 9.09 -16.60 8.79
N ALA A 246 9.75 -16.93 9.91
CA ALA A 246 10.04 -18.32 10.24
C ALA A 246 8.75 -19.07 10.56
N ILE A 247 8.62 -20.27 10.07
CA ILE A 247 7.52 -21.16 10.38
C ILE A 247 7.93 -22.09 11.51
N ASN A 248 7.23 -22.00 12.63
CA ASN A 248 7.23 -23.00 13.67
C ASN A 248 5.95 -23.83 13.50
N LYS A 249 6.09 -25.12 13.20
CA LYS A 249 4.97 -26.03 12.90
C LYS A 249 3.94 -26.14 14.02
N ASP A 250 4.37 -25.92 15.26
CA ASP A 250 3.52 -26.05 16.44
C ASP A 250 2.61 -24.84 16.66
N TRP A 251 2.77 -23.76 15.84
CA TRP A 251 1.96 -22.55 15.94
C TRP A 251 0.63 -22.61 15.19
N GLY A 252 0.41 -23.63 14.35
CA GLY A 252 -0.87 -23.83 13.65
C GLY A 252 -0.95 -23.11 12.30
N TRP A 253 0.13 -23.06 11.55
CA TRP A 253 0.18 -22.51 10.22
C TRP A 253 -0.69 -23.27 9.22
N ASN A 254 -1.46 -22.52 8.43
CA ASN A 254 -2.32 -23.02 7.37
C ASN A 254 -1.94 -22.45 6.01
N VAL A 255 -2.28 -23.17 4.96
CA VAL A 255 -2.19 -22.68 3.57
C VAL A 255 -3.59 -22.51 3.04
N HIS A 256 -3.90 -21.31 2.51
CA HIS A 256 -5.19 -20.97 1.93
C HIS A 256 -5.04 -20.70 0.43
N LYS A 257 -6.03 -21.09 -0.36
CA LYS A 257 -6.08 -20.69 -1.78
C LYS A 257 -6.37 -19.20 -1.87
N PHE A 258 -5.56 -18.50 -2.65
CA PHE A 258 -5.73 -17.06 -2.88
C PHE A 258 -6.38 -16.80 -4.24
N ALA A 259 -7.64 -16.37 -4.20
CA ALA A 259 -8.38 -15.93 -5.39
C ALA A 259 -8.00 -14.47 -5.70
N ASN A 260 -7.54 -14.22 -6.92
CA ASN A 260 -7.02 -12.91 -7.33
C ASN A 260 -7.26 -12.67 -8.81
N TYR A 261 -7.21 -11.41 -9.22
CA TYR A 261 -7.02 -11.02 -10.61
C TYR A 261 -5.58 -10.60 -10.83
N ALA A 262 -5.09 -10.72 -12.06
CA ALA A 262 -3.70 -10.43 -12.40
C ALA A 262 -3.60 -9.55 -13.66
N ASN A 263 -2.42 -8.94 -13.85
CA ASN A 263 -2.10 -8.12 -15.01
C ASN A 263 -3.10 -6.96 -15.20
N VAL A 264 -3.44 -6.30 -14.08
CA VAL A 264 -4.22 -5.06 -14.07
C VAL A 264 -3.25 -3.89 -14.13
N GLY A 265 -3.43 -3.00 -15.09
CA GLY A 265 -2.60 -1.82 -15.28
C GLY A 265 -3.37 -0.51 -15.21
N VAL A 266 -2.72 0.52 -14.66
CA VAL A 266 -3.20 1.92 -14.71
C VAL A 266 -2.02 2.80 -15.07
N GLU A 267 -2.12 3.56 -16.18
CA GLU A 267 -0.97 4.30 -16.66
C GLU A 267 -1.31 5.52 -17.52
N ASP A 268 -0.35 6.48 -17.52
CA ASP A 268 -0.33 7.63 -18.43
C ASP A 268 -1.53 8.59 -18.28
N LEU A 269 -1.95 8.89 -17.04
CA LEU A 269 -3.10 9.77 -16.77
C LEU A 269 -2.95 10.50 -15.41
N THR A 270 -3.84 11.47 -15.18
CA THR A 270 -4.03 12.16 -13.90
C THR A 270 -5.37 11.76 -13.28
N PHE A 271 -5.37 11.42 -11.99
CA PHE A 271 -6.55 11.38 -11.16
C PHE A 271 -6.69 12.71 -10.43
N LYS A 272 -7.82 13.40 -10.60
CA LYS A 272 -8.07 14.69 -9.98
C LYS A 272 -9.28 14.64 -9.05
N GLY A 273 -9.05 14.98 -7.80
CA GLY A 273 -10.08 15.25 -6.81
C GLY A 273 -10.16 16.74 -6.51
N HIS A 274 -10.91 17.10 -5.47
CA HIS A 274 -11.06 18.46 -4.98
C HIS A 274 -10.92 18.51 -3.45
N ALA A 275 -9.87 17.85 -2.91
CA ALA A 275 -9.54 17.96 -1.51
C ALA A 275 -9.42 19.42 -1.06
N LYS A 276 -9.87 19.72 0.15
CA LYS A 276 -9.94 21.09 0.66
C LYS A 276 -8.54 21.70 0.80
N GLU A 277 -8.39 22.99 0.51
CA GLU A 277 -7.16 23.74 0.82
C GLU A 277 -6.83 23.69 2.32
N LYS A 278 -7.87 23.79 3.18
CA LYS A 278 -7.75 23.68 4.64
C LYS A 278 -8.08 22.27 5.09
N PHE A 279 -7.24 21.31 4.70
CA PHE A 279 -7.32 19.94 5.21
C PHE A 279 -7.08 19.92 6.71
N ILE A 280 -7.90 19.16 7.44
CA ILE A 280 -7.76 18.88 8.87
C ILE A 280 -7.83 17.37 9.07
N HIS A 281 -6.78 16.78 9.59
CA HIS A 281 -6.75 15.35 9.93
C HIS A 281 -7.88 15.00 10.91
N HIS A 282 -8.73 14.06 10.54
CA HIS A 282 -9.98 13.72 11.26
C HIS A 282 -10.94 14.91 11.48
N GLY A 283 -10.89 15.92 10.62
CA GLY A 283 -11.81 17.06 10.68
C GLY A 283 -13.19 16.76 10.11
N SER A 284 -13.27 15.91 9.10
CA SER A 284 -14.50 15.42 8.49
C SER A 284 -14.21 14.20 7.62
N ASP A 285 -15.26 13.47 7.24
CA ASP A 285 -15.18 12.36 6.27
C ASP A 285 -14.70 12.81 4.89
N ILE A 286 -14.99 14.07 4.50
CA ILE A 286 -14.49 14.65 3.25
C ILE A 286 -12.99 14.90 3.33
N ASP A 287 -12.49 15.37 4.47
CA ASP A 287 -11.05 15.54 4.68
C ASP A 287 -10.32 14.19 4.57
N ASP A 288 -10.82 13.18 5.30
CA ASP A 288 -10.13 11.90 5.42
C ASP A 288 -10.32 10.98 4.22
N GLY A 289 -11.48 11.01 3.57
CA GLY A 289 -11.80 10.01 2.55
C GLY A 289 -12.65 10.47 1.38
N GLY A 290 -13.09 11.74 1.34
CA GLY A 290 -14.06 12.22 0.35
C GLY A 290 -13.61 12.08 -1.11
N PHE A 291 -12.31 12.23 -1.38
CA PHE A 291 -11.72 12.13 -2.71
C PHE A 291 -10.72 10.96 -2.80
N LYS A 292 -11.25 9.74 -2.75
CA LYS A 292 -10.53 8.50 -3.08
C LYS A 292 -10.96 8.03 -4.46
N LEU A 293 -10.03 8.03 -5.42
CA LEU A 293 -10.39 7.80 -6.81
C LEU A 293 -10.19 6.35 -7.26
N ILE A 294 -9.16 5.66 -6.76
CA ILE A 294 -8.82 4.33 -7.24
C ILE A 294 -8.17 3.46 -6.18
N ASP A 295 -8.53 2.17 -6.13
CA ASP A 295 -7.90 1.14 -5.29
C ASP A 295 -7.66 -0.17 -6.04
N PHE A 296 -6.64 -0.91 -5.59
CA PHE A 296 -6.36 -2.29 -5.98
C PHE A 296 -6.67 -3.24 -4.82
N VAL A 297 -7.48 -4.27 -5.07
CA VAL A 297 -7.89 -5.21 -4.02
C VAL A 297 -7.83 -6.65 -4.52
N ARG A 298 -7.01 -7.48 -3.89
CA ARG A 298 -6.78 -8.90 -4.26
C ARG A 298 -6.30 -9.06 -5.69
N LEU A 299 -5.24 -8.32 -6.01
CA LEU A 299 -4.55 -8.39 -7.29
C LEU A 299 -3.17 -9.01 -7.13
N THR A 300 -2.66 -9.59 -8.21
CA THR A 300 -1.28 -10.04 -8.32
C THR A 300 -0.65 -9.53 -9.60
N ASN A 301 0.66 -9.31 -9.61
CA ASN A 301 1.38 -8.88 -10.81
C ASN A 301 0.65 -7.74 -11.55
N SER A 302 0.27 -6.70 -10.81
CA SER A 302 -0.48 -5.55 -11.32
C SER A 302 0.30 -4.26 -11.09
N TRP A 303 -0.02 -3.21 -11.82
CA TRP A 303 0.79 -1.99 -11.78
C TRP A 303 0.01 -0.69 -11.91
N MET A 304 0.57 0.36 -11.32
CA MET A 304 0.28 1.74 -11.61
C MET A 304 1.58 2.46 -11.93
N ARG A 305 1.65 3.22 -13.04
CA ARG A 305 2.86 3.95 -13.43
C ARG A 305 2.56 5.18 -14.26
N ARG A 306 3.43 6.19 -14.18
CA ARG A 306 3.30 7.43 -14.94
C ARG A 306 1.93 8.09 -14.70
N VAL A 307 1.56 8.21 -13.42
CA VAL A 307 0.28 8.74 -12.96
C VAL A 307 0.50 9.95 -12.06
N ASN A 308 -0.36 10.95 -12.19
CA ASN A 308 -0.47 12.03 -11.23
C ASN A 308 -1.75 11.87 -10.40
N PHE A 309 -1.67 12.25 -9.14
CA PHE A 309 -2.83 12.51 -8.28
C PHE A 309 -2.83 14.00 -7.92
N GLU A 310 -3.95 14.66 -8.11
CA GLU A 310 -4.11 16.08 -7.84
C GLU A 310 -5.27 16.30 -6.87
N SER A 311 -4.98 16.92 -5.71
CA SER A 311 -5.98 17.29 -4.70
C SER A 311 -6.86 16.12 -4.27
N VAL A 312 -6.26 15.00 -3.87
CA VAL A 312 -6.96 13.78 -3.42
C VAL A 312 -6.89 13.63 -1.90
N SER A 313 -7.93 13.07 -1.29
CA SER A 313 -7.90 12.72 0.15
C SER A 313 -6.93 11.56 0.39
N GLU A 314 -7.03 10.50 -0.39
CA GLU A 314 -6.06 9.39 -0.44
C GLU A 314 -5.71 9.10 -1.90
N ALA A 315 -4.43 8.90 -2.18
CA ALA A 315 -4.02 8.59 -3.55
C ALA A 315 -4.44 7.16 -3.94
N MET A 316 -3.98 6.14 -3.18
CA MET A 316 -4.30 4.76 -3.51
C MET A 316 -4.03 3.81 -2.35
N SER A 317 -4.88 2.80 -2.19
CA SER A 317 -4.60 1.62 -1.38
C SER A 317 -4.42 0.36 -2.25
N ILE A 318 -3.39 -0.43 -1.93
CA ILE A 318 -3.15 -1.76 -2.51
C ILE A 318 -3.41 -2.76 -1.38
N THR A 319 -4.57 -3.42 -1.42
CA THR A 319 -5.09 -4.20 -0.30
C THR A 319 -5.16 -5.69 -0.63
N ASN A 320 -4.73 -6.55 0.30
CA ASN A 320 -4.77 -8.01 0.16
C ASN A 320 -4.19 -8.51 -1.18
N SER A 321 -3.13 -7.89 -1.65
CA SER A 321 -2.55 -8.09 -2.97
C SER A 321 -1.12 -8.61 -2.87
N ALA A 322 -0.54 -9.08 -3.96
CA ALA A 322 0.84 -9.53 -3.96
C ALA A 322 1.58 -9.12 -5.24
N ASN A 323 2.87 -8.78 -5.09
CA ASN A 323 3.74 -8.48 -6.22
C ASN A 323 3.15 -7.45 -7.19
N CYS A 324 2.56 -6.39 -6.64
CA CYS A 324 2.11 -5.22 -7.41
C CYS A 324 3.12 -4.08 -7.28
N SER A 325 3.16 -3.20 -8.29
CA SER A 325 4.03 -2.03 -8.31
C SER A 325 3.22 -0.75 -8.50
N ALA A 326 3.55 0.29 -7.72
CA ALA A 326 3.09 1.65 -7.94
C ALA A 326 4.33 2.55 -8.04
N TYR A 327 4.62 3.11 -9.21
CA TYR A 327 5.85 3.86 -9.39
C TYR A 327 5.78 4.95 -10.46
N ASP A 328 6.73 5.89 -10.40
CA ASP A 328 6.76 7.07 -11.26
C ASP A 328 5.45 7.86 -11.15
N ILE A 329 5.14 8.27 -9.91
CA ILE A 329 3.89 8.92 -9.52
C ILE A 329 4.19 10.27 -8.88
N THR A 330 3.35 11.27 -9.18
CA THR A 330 3.35 12.55 -8.49
C THR A 330 2.03 12.72 -7.75
N ILE A 331 2.08 13.15 -6.49
CA ILE A 331 0.92 13.48 -5.67
C ILE A 331 1.04 14.95 -5.31
N GLY A 332 0.10 15.77 -5.80
CA GLY A 332 0.17 17.23 -5.69
C GLY A 332 -1.21 17.87 -5.48
N GLY A 333 -1.26 19.18 -5.72
CA GLY A 333 -2.46 19.97 -5.44
C GLY A 333 -2.65 20.22 -3.95
N ASN A 334 -3.89 20.22 -3.47
CA ASN A 334 -4.19 20.37 -2.06
C ASN A 334 -3.84 19.12 -1.27
N ARG A 335 -3.25 19.31 -0.09
CA ARG A 335 -2.94 18.26 0.86
C ARG A 335 -4.18 17.44 1.22
N GLY A 336 -4.03 16.12 1.31
CA GLY A 336 -5.03 15.20 1.82
C GLY A 336 -4.48 14.29 2.92
N HIS A 337 -5.23 13.26 3.25
CA HIS A 337 -5.00 12.36 4.37
C HIS A 337 -3.82 11.40 4.13
N ALA A 338 -3.79 10.70 2.99
CA ALA A 338 -2.78 9.67 2.77
C ALA A 338 -2.30 9.57 1.32
N SER A 339 -1.07 9.11 1.17
CA SER A 339 -0.46 8.78 -0.11
C SER A 339 -0.80 7.34 -0.56
N ILE A 340 0.20 6.57 -0.95
CA ILE A 340 0.03 5.19 -1.40
C ILE A 340 0.30 4.25 -0.23
N ARG A 341 -0.63 3.32 0.02
CA ARG A 341 -0.54 2.41 1.16
C ARG A 341 -0.61 0.94 0.73
N SER A 342 0.36 0.12 1.17
CA SER A 342 0.30 -1.34 1.12
C SER A 342 -0.47 -1.84 2.35
N GLN A 343 -1.65 -2.45 2.16
CA GLN A 343 -2.48 -2.94 3.26
C GLN A 343 -2.67 -4.46 3.19
N ALA A 344 -2.31 -5.17 4.24
CA ALA A 344 -2.45 -6.63 4.29
C ALA A 344 -1.97 -7.33 3.01
N SER A 345 -0.91 -6.83 2.40
CA SER A 345 -0.39 -7.25 1.10
C SER A 345 1.04 -7.76 1.21
N SER A 346 1.50 -8.56 0.26
CA SER A 346 2.87 -9.07 0.27
C SER A 346 3.69 -8.54 -0.91
N ARG A 347 4.93 -8.10 -0.62
CA ARG A 347 5.93 -7.73 -1.63
C ARG A 347 5.45 -6.68 -2.63
N ILE A 348 4.83 -5.63 -2.10
CA ILE A 348 4.44 -4.46 -2.89
C ILE A 348 5.66 -3.55 -3.08
N PHE A 349 5.85 -3.04 -4.30
CA PHE A 349 6.85 -2.03 -4.62
C PHE A 349 6.18 -0.68 -4.82
N ILE A 350 6.56 0.31 -4.01
CA ILE A 350 6.17 1.71 -4.15
C ILE A 350 7.45 2.49 -4.42
N GLY A 351 7.61 3.03 -5.63
CA GLY A 351 8.88 3.62 -6.02
C GLY A 351 8.80 4.88 -6.85
N LYS A 352 9.79 5.78 -6.73
CA LYS A 352 9.83 7.02 -7.48
C LYS A 352 8.51 7.80 -7.37
N VAL A 353 8.05 8.00 -6.15
CA VAL A 353 6.88 8.85 -5.85
C VAL A 353 7.37 10.20 -5.35
N THR A 354 6.80 11.27 -5.88
CA THR A 354 7.03 12.64 -5.40
C THR A 354 5.73 13.19 -4.84
N GLU A 355 5.71 13.47 -3.55
CA GLU A 355 4.59 14.05 -2.84
C GLU A 355 4.89 15.53 -2.60
N ASN A 356 4.33 16.40 -3.42
CA ASN A 356 4.54 17.84 -3.37
C ASN A 356 3.25 18.63 -3.11
N SER A 357 2.27 18.01 -2.47
CA SER A 357 1.01 18.66 -2.10
C SER A 357 1.26 19.90 -1.25
N ASN A 358 0.40 20.92 -1.42
CA ASN A 358 0.45 22.19 -0.71
C ASN A 358 -0.66 22.22 0.35
N GLY A 359 -0.43 22.93 1.44
CA GLY A 359 -1.44 23.05 2.49
C GLY A 359 -0.89 23.64 3.76
N TYR A 360 -1.70 23.61 4.79
CA TYR A 360 -1.31 24.05 6.11
C TYR A 360 -0.52 22.95 6.82
N THR A 361 0.59 23.34 7.47
CA THR A 361 1.25 22.46 8.44
C THR A 361 0.32 22.23 9.63
N LEU A 362 0.38 21.04 10.22
CA LEU A 362 -0.50 20.63 11.30
C LEU A 362 0.32 20.34 12.56
N ARG A 363 -0.12 20.90 13.70
CA ARG A 363 0.52 20.71 14.99
C ARG A 363 -0.14 19.58 15.77
N LYS A 364 0.67 18.77 16.46
CA LYS A 364 0.20 17.86 17.49
C LYS A 364 -0.16 18.63 18.78
N GLY A 365 -1.04 18.13 19.55
CA GLY A 365 -1.50 18.75 20.80
C GLY A 365 -2.75 19.56 20.58
N GLU A 366 -3.24 20.37 21.47
CA GLU A 366 -4.46 21.19 21.36
C GLU A 366 -5.41 20.80 20.21
N GLY A 367 -5.63 19.48 20.04
CA GLY A 367 -6.24 18.86 18.87
C GLY A 367 -5.24 18.77 17.69
N GLU A 368 -4.97 17.58 17.17
CA GLU A 368 -4.08 17.29 16.02
C GLU A 368 -4.37 18.12 14.76
N SER A 369 -5.40 18.93 14.81
CA SER A 369 -6.03 19.70 13.75
C SER A 369 -5.74 21.20 13.81
N THR A 370 -4.81 21.67 14.63
CA THR A 370 -4.46 23.10 14.63
C THR A 370 -3.68 23.44 13.38
N LEU A 371 -4.32 24.17 12.47
CA LEU A 371 -3.68 24.74 11.29
C LEU A 371 -2.63 25.78 11.72
N MET A 372 -1.42 25.66 11.17
CA MET A 372 -0.30 26.54 11.47
C MET A 372 -0.04 27.52 10.32
N GLU A 373 0.78 27.13 9.39
CA GLU A 373 1.26 27.94 8.30
C GLU A 373 1.00 27.25 6.96
N TYR A 374 0.50 28.00 5.98
CA TYR A 374 0.37 27.50 4.63
C TYR A 374 1.74 27.45 3.95
N LYS A 375 2.10 26.26 3.45
CA LYS A 375 3.38 26.02 2.75
C LYS A 375 3.16 25.24 1.47
N THR A 376 4.10 25.38 0.55
CA THR A 376 4.27 24.49 -0.59
C THR A 376 5.05 23.25 -0.16
N ASN A 377 4.83 22.12 -0.83
CA ASN A 377 5.55 20.86 -0.60
C ASN A 377 5.45 20.32 0.83
N VAL A 378 4.32 20.46 1.49
CA VAL A 378 4.10 19.85 2.82
C VAL A 378 3.93 18.34 2.74
N GLY A 379 3.51 17.81 1.57
CA GLY A 379 3.15 16.41 1.35
C GLY A 379 1.76 16.06 1.90
N GLN A 380 1.32 14.84 1.70
CA GLN A 380 0.12 14.30 2.35
C GLN A 380 0.36 14.18 3.87
N TYR A 381 -0.70 14.12 4.68
CA TYR A 381 -0.54 13.98 6.14
C TYR A 381 0.21 12.70 6.50
N HIS A 382 -0.17 11.59 5.89
CA HIS A 382 0.57 10.33 5.92
C HIS A 382 1.21 10.09 4.54
N ALA A 383 2.53 9.99 4.49
CA ALA A 383 3.24 9.63 3.28
C ALA A 383 3.03 8.15 2.92
N CYS A 384 3.69 7.69 1.85
CA CYS A 384 3.64 6.29 1.45
C CYS A 384 3.97 5.37 2.62
N GLY A 385 3.20 4.28 2.78
CA GLY A 385 3.31 3.47 3.98
C GLY A 385 2.69 2.08 3.90
N VAL A 386 2.56 1.48 5.07
CA VAL A 386 2.04 0.12 5.25
C VAL A 386 0.97 0.09 6.35
N SER A 387 0.07 -0.87 6.28
CA SER A 387 -0.92 -1.11 7.34
C SER A 387 -1.37 -2.57 7.38
N LYS A 388 -2.06 -2.92 8.44
CA LYS A 388 -2.57 -4.26 8.68
C LYS A 388 -1.42 -5.29 8.57
N GLN A 389 -1.66 -6.49 8.09
CA GLN A 389 -0.66 -7.55 7.98
C GLN A 389 0.19 -7.42 6.70
N SER A 390 0.54 -6.19 6.28
CA SER A 390 1.43 -5.97 5.14
C SER A 390 2.82 -6.55 5.42
N MET A 391 3.43 -7.20 4.43
CA MET A 391 4.70 -7.90 4.57
C MET A 391 5.58 -7.82 3.30
N GLY A 392 6.83 -7.48 3.46
CA GLY A 392 7.78 -7.40 2.36
C GLY A 392 7.60 -6.20 1.43
N ALA A 393 6.92 -5.14 1.89
CA ALA A 393 6.80 -3.91 1.13
C ALA A 393 8.14 -3.20 0.98
N VAL A 394 8.39 -2.64 -0.21
CA VAL A 394 9.55 -1.80 -0.51
C VAL A 394 9.05 -0.42 -0.91
N ILE A 395 9.46 0.60 -0.14
CA ILE A 395 9.24 2.01 -0.43
C ILE A 395 10.60 2.56 -0.86
N TRP A 396 10.76 2.79 -2.18
CA TRP A 396 12.06 3.07 -2.79
C TRP A 396 12.09 4.43 -3.48
N ASN A 397 13.08 5.27 -3.15
CA ASN A 397 13.31 6.58 -3.77
C ASN A 397 12.03 7.44 -3.79
N VAL A 398 11.30 7.45 -2.67
CA VAL A 398 10.11 8.28 -2.46
C VAL A 398 10.52 9.57 -1.78
N ARG A 399 9.96 10.68 -2.23
CA ARG A 399 10.18 12.01 -1.65
C ARG A 399 8.84 12.55 -1.18
N TRP A 400 8.75 12.85 0.09
CA TRP A 400 7.57 13.49 0.69
C TRP A 400 7.94 14.82 1.35
N GLY A 401 6.94 15.61 1.72
CA GLY A 401 7.16 16.93 2.29
C GLY A 401 7.67 16.92 3.73
N ASP A 402 8.11 18.09 4.20
CA ASP A 402 8.71 18.29 5.53
C ASP A 402 7.73 18.04 6.68
N ASP A 403 6.43 18.19 6.44
CA ASP A 403 5.35 17.99 7.42
C ASP A 403 4.60 16.66 7.20
N SER A 404 5.26 15.71 6.58
CA SER A 404 4.80 14.36 6.32
C SER A 404 5.81 13.33 6.80
N CYS A 405 5.39 12.08 6.95
CA CYS A 405 6.28 10.97 7.28
C CYS A 405 5.70 9.69 6.71
N PHE A 406 6.56 8.69 6.40
CA PHE A 406 6.05 7.36 6.12
C PHE A 406 5.09 6.94 7.22
N GLU A 407 4.07 6.18 6.85
CA GLU A 407 3.12 5.68 7.82
C GLU A 407 3.26 4.17 8.01
N SER A 408 3.28 3.74 9.26
CA SER A 408 2.96 2.38 9.62
C SER A 408 1.69 2.39 10.46
N HIS A 409 0.55 2.03 9.80
CA HIS A 409 -0.79 2.17 10.38
C HIS A 409 -1.22 0.88 11.06
N ALA A 410 -0.49 0.51 12.09
CA ALA A 410 -0.81 -0.57 13.03
C ALA A 410 -1.40 -1.86 12.43
N THR A 411 -1.88 -2.75 13.30
CA THR A 411 -2.42 -4.08 13.07
C THR A 411 -1.40 -5.01 12.40
N GLN A 412 -0.18 -5.03 12.96
CA GLN A 412 0.87 -6.01 12.69
C GLN A 412 1.51 -5.99 11.28
N PRO A 413 1.74 -4.83 10.62
CA PRO A 413 2.62 -4.83 9.46
C PRO A 413 4.03 -5.24 9.89
N ARG A 414 4.78 -5.89 8.99
CA ARG A 414 6.14 -6.39 9.26
C ARG A 414 7.00 -6.44 8.01
N ALA A 415 8.32 -6.58 8.17
CA ALA A 415 9.22 -6.74 7.05
C ALA A 415 9.03 -5.65 5.98
N THR A 416 9.24 -4.38 6.35
CA THR A 416 9.15 -3.23 5.44
C THR A 416 10.53 -2.64 5.20
N LEU A 417 10.85 -2.33 3.95
CA LEU A 417 12.06 -1.60 3.57
C LEU A 417 11.69 -0.19 3.11
N ILE A 418 12.25 0.82 3.79
CA ILE A 418 12.26 2.22 3.38
C ILE A 418 13.66 2.51 2.86
N ASP A 419 13.82 2.65 1.55
CA ASP A 419 15.11 2.64 0.87
C ASP A 419 15.35 3.93 0.08
N CYS A 420 16.43 4.65 0.41
CA CYS A 420 16.84 5.92 -0.19
C CYS A 420 15.69 6.94 -0.36
N CYS A 421 14.81 7.00 0.61
CA CYS A 421 13.70 7.96 0.68
C CYS A 421 14.12 9.28 1.34
N SER A 422 13.31 10.32 1.16
CA SER A 422 13.54 11.62 1.78
C SER A 422 12.24 12.32 2.16
N GLY A 423 12.30 13.14 3.23
CA GLY A 423 11.18 13.93 3.71
C GLY A 423 11.21 14.13 5.22
N GLY A 424 10.08 14.53 5.80
CA GLY A 424 9.94 14.66 7.24
C GLY A 424 10.03 13.32 7.96
N PHE A 425 10.50 13.32 9.19
CA PHE A 425 10.59 12.14 10.06
C PHE A 425 10.09 12.48 11.45
N MET A 426 8.91 11.96 11.81
CA MET A 426 8.26 12.37 13.07
C MET A 426 7.25 11.32 13.56
N HIS A 427 7.08 11.22 14.89
CA HIS A 427 6.18 10.25 15.54
C HIS A 427 4.70 10.44 15.16
N TRP A 428 4.20 11.66 15.24
CA TRP A 428 2.76 11.96 15.12
C TRP A 428 2.17 11.88 13.70
N ARG A 429 2.92 11.37 12.76
CA ARG A 429 2.40 10.98 11.43
C ARG A 429 2.18 9.48 11.30
N GLN A 430 2.29 8.74 12.39
CA GLN A 430 1.95 7.32 12.41
C GLN A 430 0.47 7.16 12.76
N GLY A 431 -0.18 6.14 12.20
CA GLY A 431 -1.59 5.90 12.38
C GLY A 431 -1.92 4.67 13.23
N GLY A 432 -3.21 4.44 13.40
CA GLY A 432 -3.78 3.32 14.14
C GLY A 432 -4.32 3.73 15.51
N ASP A 433 -5.38 3.07 15.95
CA ASP A 433 -5.92 3.20 17.30
C ASP A 433 -4.99 2.52 18.31
N SER A 434 -4.98 3.02 19.56
CA SER A 434 -4.17 2.44 20.64
C SER A 434 -4.43 0.95 20.89
N ALA A 435 -5.66 0.48 20.64
CA ALA A 435 -5.99 -0.94 20.71
C ALA A 435 -5.37 -1.77 19.57
N GLN A 436 -4.94 -1.15 18.49
CA GLN A 436 -4.38 -1.82 17.30
C GLN A 436 -2.86 -1.95 17.33
N MET A 437 -2.19 -1.35 18.33
CA MET A 437 -0.73 -1.41 18.46
C MET A 437 -0.20 -2.86 18.56
N PRO A 438 1.03 -3.12 18.11
CA PRO A 438 2.07 -2.17 17.66
C PRO A 438 1.78 -1.58 16.27
N ASN A 439 2.41 -0.41 16.01
CA ASN A 439 2.40 0.20 14.66
C ASN A 439 3.10 -0.72 13.65
N HIS A 440 4.22 -1.30 14.03
CA HIS A 440 5.01 -2.22 13.18
C HIS A 440 5.63 -3.33 14.02
N MET A 441 5.51 -4.56 13.54
CA MET A 441 6.19 -5.72 14.08
C MET A 441 7.66 -5.74 13.61
N GLU A 442 8.34 -6.88 13.70
CA GLU A 442 9.77 -6.97 13.41
C GLU A 442 10.15 -6.65 11.95
N ASN A 443 11.44 -6.41 11.76
CA ASN A 443 12.11 -6.22 10.47
C ASN A 443 11.66 -4.98 9.66
N LEU A 444 11.32 -3.86 10.34
CA LEU A 444 11.39 -2.55 9.71
C LEU A 444 12.86 -2.23 9.41
N THR A 445 13.17 -1.95 8.18
CA THR A 445 14.51 -1.55 7.72
C THR A 445 14.44 -0.18 7.06
N ILE A 446 15.23 0.77 7.54
CA ILE A 446 15.38 2.12 6.97
C ILE A 446 16.81 2.23 6.48
N TRP A 447 16.98 2.46 5.17
CA TRP A 447 18.27 2.49 4.51
C TRP A 447 18.47 3.79 3.75
N ASN A 448 19.55 4.52 4.07
CA ASN A 448 19.90 5.80 3.44
C ASN A 448 18.73 6.80 3.37
N PHE A 449 18.05 6.98 4.49
CA PHE A 449 16.98 7.96 4.59
C PHE A 449 17.55 9.38 4.78
N TYR A 450 17.14 10.32 3.92
CA TYR A 450 17.48 11.73 4.04
C TYR A 450 16.35 12.50 4.73
N ALA A 451 16.51 12.82 6.01
CA ALA A 451 15.54 13.62 6.75
C ALA A 451 15.66 15.10 6.37
N THR A 452 14.64 15.66 5.73
CA THR A 452 14.58 17.10 5.45
C THR A 452 14.14 17.89 6.68
N ASN A 453 13.32 17.26 7.52
CA ASN A 453 12.90 17.75 8.83
C ASN A 453 12.75 16.55 9.77
N ALA A 454 13.49 16.55 10.87
CA ALA A 454 13.35 15.56 11.93
C ALA A 454 13.05 16.30 13.23
N GLN A 455 11.85 16.12 13.75
CA GLN A 455 11.47 16.73 15.01
C GLN A 455 11.70 15.72 16.13
N THR A 456 12.52 16.14 17.11
CA THR A 456 12.55 15.47 18.40
C THR A 456 11.20 15.71 19.06
N ASP A 457 10.50 14.65 19.42
CA ASP A 457 9.21 14.77 20.07
C ASP A 457 9.41 15.33 21.48
N GLN A 458 9.00 16.57 21.69
CA GLN A 458 9.05 17.21 23.02
C GLN A 458 8.00 16.63 23.98
N ASP A 459 7.05 15.84 23.45
CA ASP A 459 5.96 15.24 24.22
C ASP A 459 6.34 13.87 24.84
N ILE A 460 7.47 13.29 24.43
CA ILE A 460 7.99 12.06 25.03
C ILE A 460 9.16 12.45 25.94
N ASP A 461 8.97 12.26 27.24
CA ASP A 461 10.03 12.51 28.24
C ASP A 461 11.13 11.42 28.16
N THR A 462 11.92 11.49 27.12
CA THR A 462 12.96 10.51 26.76
C THR A 462 14.38 11.09 26.88
N GLY A 463 14.49 12.29 27.46
CA GLY A 463 15.77 12.99 27.50
C GLY A 463 16.24 13.52 26.14
N GLY A 464 15.32 13.73 25.18
CA GLY A 464 15.60 14.27 23.85
C GLY A 464 15.96 13.21 22.80
N LYS A 465 15.87 11.91 23.11
CA LYS A 465 16.09 10.83 22.16
C LYS A 465 14.80 10.40 21.46
N PHE A 466 14.90 10.06 20.19
CA PHE A 466 13.82 9.45 19.44
C PHE A 466 13.67 7.97 19.84
N THR A 467 12.50 7.61 20.36
CA THR A 467 12.20 6.25 20.81
C THR A 467 11.34 5.51 19.82
N TRP A 468 11.46 4.18 19.80
CA TRP A 468 10.65 3.30 18.94
C TRP A 468 9.50 2.62 19.68
N TRP A 469 9.60 2.53 20.98
CA TRP A 469 8.53 2.02 21.83
C TRP A 469 8.31 3.00 23.00
N ASP A 470 7.22 3.75 22.92
CA ASP A 470 6.82 4.63 24.01
C ASP A 470 6.17 3.79 25.14
N GLY A 471 6.90 3.56 26.21
CA GLY A 471 6.42 2.80 27.37
C GLY A 471 5.34 3.51 28.19
N ASN A 472 5.22 4.84 28.06
CA ASN A 472 4.29 5.66 28.83
C ASN A 472 3.05 6.07 28.02
N GLY A 473 3.18 6.25 26.71
CA GLY A 473 2.09 6.66 25.83
C GLY A 473 1.25 5.52 25.26
N PHE A 474 0.27 5.90 24.45
CA PHE A 474 -0.70 4.96 23.87
C PHE A 474 -0.38 4.58 22.43
N TRP A 475 0.29 5.42 21.64
CA TRP A 475 0.36 5.24 20.20
C TRP A 475 1.71 4.75 19.69
N TRP A 476 2.79 5.28 19.90
CA TRP A 476 4.05 4.93 19.28
C TRP A 476 4.63 3.60 19.81
N LYS A 477 4.44 2.52 19.05
CA LYS A 477 4.89 1.16 19.38
C LYS A 477 5.46 0.47 18.14
N PHE A 478 6.76 0.52 17.96
CA PHE A 478 7.48 -0.21 16.92
C PHE A 478 8.39 -1.25 17.56
N MET A 479 8.42 -2.44 17.00
CA MET A 479 9.46 -3.40 17.35
C MET A 479 10.82 -2.87 16.89
N PRO A 480 11.92 -3.25 17.54
CA PRO A 480 13.25 -2.70 17.27
C PRO A 480 13.63 -2.72 15.79
N PRO A 481 13.77 -1.54 15.12
CA PRO A 481 14.09 -1.47 13.70
C PRO A 481 15.57 -1.60 13.41
N ILE A 482 15.89 -1.74 12.11
CA ILE A 482 17.25 -1.61 11.56
C ILE A 482 17.31 -0.27 10.84
N ILE A 483 18.26 0.58 11.22
CA ILE A 483 18.52 1.86 10.55
C ILE A 483 19.98 1.91 10.14
N VAL A 484 20.22 2.20 8.87
CA VAL A 484 21.54 2.33 8.28
C VAL A 484 21.59 3.55 7.38
N GLY A 485 22.51 4.48 7.63
CA GLY A 485 22.69 5.66 6.77
C GLY A 485 21.60 6.72 6.89
N PHE A 486 20.95 6.86 8.04
CA PHE A 486 20.06 7.99 8.30
C PHE A 486 20.86 9.29 8.34
N HIS A 487 20.45 10.30 7.56
CA HIS A 487 21.21 11.55 7.44
C HIS A 487 20.29 12.73 7.09
N GLY A 488 20.87 13.93 6.97
CA GLY A 488 20.13 15.20 6.80
C GLY A 488 19.91 15.89 8.13
N SER A 489 18.67 16.21 8.50
CA SER A 489 18.36 16.76 9.83
C SER A 489 18.77 15.77 10.91
N PRO A 490 19.56 16.21 11.90
CA PRO A 490 20.09 15.31 12.92
C PRO A 490 18.97 14.76 13.81
N LEU A 491 19.06 13.49 14.15
CA LEU A 491 18.16 12.82 15.08
C LEU A 491 18.97 11.85 15.95
N ASP A 492 18.82 11.97 17.27
CA ASP A 492 19.42 11.06 18.22
C ASP A 492 18.43 9.94 18.57
N PHE A 493 18.71 8.72 18.16
CA PHE A 493 17.88 7.56 18.43
C PHE A 493 18.23 6.92 19.78
N ASP A 494 17.22 6.36 20.45
CA ASP A 494 17.47 5.47 21.58
C ASP A 494 17.97 4.11 21.05
N ASP A 495 19.27 3.91 21.09
CA ASP A 495 19.96 2.72 20.60
C ASP A 495 19.58 1.43 21.37
N THR A 496 19.08 1.56 22.59
CA THR A 496 18.59 0.40 23.40
C THR A 496 17.30 -0.21 22.81
N GLN A 497 16.58 0.58 22.00
CA GLN A 497 15.36 0.15 21.32
C GLN A 497 15.56 -0.21 19.83
N MET A 498 16.81 -0.37 19.41
CA MET A 498 17.18 -0.62 18.03
C MET A 498 17.73 -2.05 17.87
N LYS A 499 17.31 -2.73 16.80
CA LYS A 499 17.96 -3.99 16.39
C LYS A 499 19.38 -3.70 15.83
N ARG A 500 19.53 -2.58 15.13
CA ARG A 500 20.79 -2.10 14.57
C ARG A 500 20.71 -0.62 14.22
N LEU A 501 21.75 0.13 14.56
CA LEU A 501 21.96 1.52 14.17
C LEU A 501 23.38 1.65 13.60
N GLU A 502 23.51 2.04 12.33
CA GLU A 502 24.81 2.24 11.68
C GLU A 502 24.82 3.54 10.88
N SER A 503 25.94 4.24 10.91
CA SER A 503 26.19 5.45 10.11
C SER A 503 25.09 6.51 10.26
N ASN A 504 24.62 6.75 11.51
CA ASN A 504 23.73 7.85 11.80
C ASN A 504 24.46 9.18 11.53
N GLY A 505 23.90 9.98 10.63
CA GLY A 505 24.48 11.24 10.14
C GLY A 505 25.17 11.14 8.76
N THR A 506 25.36 9.95 8.19
CA THR A 506 26.09 9.78 6.93
C THR A 506 25.50 8.67 6.07
N ALA A 507 25.25 8.96 4.79
CA ALA A 507 24.82 7.94 3.83
C ALA A 507 25.90 6.87 3.64
N VAL A 508 25.47 5.66 3.28
CA VAL A 508 26.34 4.49 3.07
C VAL A 508 26.26 3.92 1.66
N GLU A 509 27.25 3.10 1.31
CA GLU A 509 27.19 2.23 0.14
C GLU A 509 26.86 0.77 0.55
N PRO A 510 26.06 0.03 -0.23
CA PRO A 510 25.39 0.49 -1.47
C PRO A 510 24.33 1.55 -1.17
N TYR A 511 24.14 2.50 -2.09
CA TYR A 511 23.18 3.60 -1.89
C TYR A 511 21.75 3.08 -1.71
N SER A 512 21.32 2.07 -2.49
CA SER A 512 20.03 1.38 -2.34
C SER A 512 20.24 -0.08 -1.96
N LEU A 513 19.61 -0.50 -0.88
CA LEU A 513 19.60 -1.90 -0.43
C LEU A 513 18.81 -2.78 -1.42
N TYR A 514 17.65 -2.32 -1.88
CA TYR A 514 16.81 -3.05 -2.83
C TYR A 514 17.55 -3.34 -4.14
N GLU A 515 18.21 -2.35 -4.71
CA GLU A 515 19.02 -2.54 -5.93
C GLU A 515 20.20 -3.49 -5.71
N ALA A 516 20.87 -3.38 -4.56
CA ALA A 516 21.98 -4.30 -4.23
C ALA A 516 21.50 -5.74 -4.10
N GLN A 517 20.33 -5.95 -3.50
CA GLN A 517 19.72 -7.27 -3.38
C GLN A 517 19.23 -7.81 -4.74
N LEU A 518 18.64 -6.98 -5.60
CA LEU A 518 18.31 -7.35 -6.99
C LEU A 518 19.57 -7.77 -7.76
N ARG A 519 20.64 -6.97 -7.67
CA ARG A 519 21.94 -7.30 -8.30
C ARG A 519 22.50 -8.63 -7.79
N LYS A 520 22.42 -8.88 -6.49
CA LYS A 520 22.85 -10.13 -5.88
C LYS A 520 22.05 -11.32 -6.41
N ARG A 521 20.72 -11.17 -6.54
CA ARG A 521 19.81 -12.23 -6.98
C ARG A 521 19.89 -12.49 -8.48
N LEU A 522 19.90 -11.43 -9.31
CA LEU A 522 19.79 -11.52 -10.76
C LEU A 522 21.13 -11.42 -11.49
N GLY A 523 22.19 -10.93 -10.84
CA GLY A 523 23.46 -10.59 -11.46
C GLY A 523 23.50 -9.16 -12.04
N TYR A 524 22.37 -8.46 -12.10
CA TYR A 524 22.24 -7.09 -12.62
C TYR A 524 21.11 -6.34 -11.91
N VAL A 525 21.07 -5.02 -12.09
CA VAL A 525 19.89 -4.20 -11.73
C VAL A 525 19.03 -4.06 -12.98
N PRO A 526 17.73 -4.40 -12.94
CA PRO A 526 16.85 -4.28 -14.11
C PRO A 526 16.82 -2.86 -14.68
N SER A 527 16.85 -2.76 -16.03
CA SER A 527 16.92 -1.48 -16.73
C SER A 527 15.73 -0.55 -16.41
N TRP A 528 14.55 -1.11 -16.21
CA TRP A 528 13.36 -0.34 -15.84
C TRP A 528 13.55 0.43 -14.53
N LEU A 529 14.20 -0.19 -13.53
CA LEU A 529 14.47 0.46 -12.25
C LEU A 529 15.58 1.50 -12.39
N SER A 530 16.64 1.19 -13.15
CA SER A 530 17.74 2.13 -13.41
C SER A 530 17.26 3.39 -14.17
N SER A 531 16.24 3.28 -15.02
CA SER A 531 15.67 4.41 -15.77
C SER A 531 14.80 5.35 -14.91
N LEU A 532 14.46 4.96 -13.69
CA LEU A 532 13.68 5.77 -12.74
C LEU A 532 14.54 6.70 -11.85
N LYS A 533 15.86 6.61 -11.93
CA LYS A 533 16.80 7.41 -11.10
C LYS A 533 16.79 8.90 -11.39
#